data_35772c487fcff5d0dce6ada5292f7a6f
#
_entry.id   35772c487fcff5d0dce6ada5292f7a6f
#
_cell.length_a   1.000
_cell.length_b   1.000
_cell.length_c   1.000
_cell.angle_alpha   90.00
_cell.angle_beta   90.00
_cell.angle_gamma   90.00
#
_symmetry.space_group_name_H-M   'P 1'
#
loop_
_entity.id
_entity.type
_entity.pdbx_description
1 polymer ?
#
loop_
_entity_poly.entity_id
_entity_poly.type
_entity_poly.pdbx_seq_one_letter_code
_entity_poly.pdbx_strand_id
1 'polypeptide(L)'
;LINRTELHFDLREDCAIVDSRLHLLRDATVADNVALELHGQQLELLSVAVDGCKLIATEYLVRSDSLLIHAVPAQCVVACRTRIRPQDNTALSGLYKSRKLFCTQCEAEGFRKITYYLDRPDVMSVFTVTIDANQESYPVLLSNGNLHEVRELADGRHRAVWHDPFPKPAYLFALVAGDLSHTQDSF
;
A
#
# COMPACT_ATOMS: atom_id res chain seq x y z
N LEU A 1 -7.29 1.47 -15.19
CA LEU A 1 -6.45 2.54 -14.66
C LEU A 1 -6.73 2.74 -13.17
N ILE A 2 -5.72 3.11 -12.39
CA ILE A 2 -5.86 3.54 -10.99
C ILE A 2 -5.44 5.01 -10.94
N ASN A 3 -6.36 5.92 -10.70
CA ASN A 3 -6.06 7.35 -10.68
C ASN A 3 -5.70 7.86 -9.27
N ARG A 4 -6.15 7.18 -8.22
CA ARG A 4 -5.87 7.51 -6.82
C ARG A 4 -5.70 6.24 -6.00
N THR A 5 -4.69 6.24 -5.15
CA THR A 5 -4.35 5.16 -4.23
C THR A 5 -4.26 5.73 -2.81
N GLU A 6 -5.04 5.18 -1.90
CA GLU A 6 -4.96 5.48 -0.48
C GLU A 6 -4.41 4.25 0.23
N LEU A 7 -3.39 4.43 1.04
CA LEU A 7 -2.75 3.38 1.82
C LEU A 7 -2.76 3.75 3.30
N HIS A 8 -3.05 2.78 4.15
CA HIS A 8 -2.86 2.91 5.58
C HIS A 8 -2.03 1.73 6.08
N PHE A 9 -0.87 2.04 6.62
CA PHE A 9 0.06 1.09 7.22
C PHE A 9 -0.08 1.14 8.74
N ASP A 10 -0.51 0.06 9.35
CA ASP A 10 -0.45 -0.18 10.79
C ASP A 10 0.79 -1.05 11.05
N LEU A 11 1.91 -0.40 11.36
CA LEU A 11 3.20 -1.06 11.63
C LEU A 11 3.24 -1.58 13.05
N ARG A 12 3.42 -2.89 13.19
CA ARG A 12 3.52 -3.60 14.46
C ARG A 12 4.83 -4.36 14.56
N GLU A 13 5.15 -4.87 15.74
CA GLU A 13 6.41 -5.61 15.94
C GLU A 13 6.46 -6.95 15.19
N ASP A 14 5.32 -7.62 15.05
CA ASP A 14 5.20 -8.96 14.46
C ASP A 14 4.69 -8.96 13.03
N CYS A 15 4.06 -7.89 12.58
CA CYS A 15 3.48 -7.79 11.24
C CYS A 15 3.23 -6.32 10.86
N ALA A 16 2.83 -6.09 9.62
CA ALA A 16 2.18 -4.87 9.19
C ALA A 16 0.80 -5.20 8.61
N ILE A 17 -0.23 -4.44 9.02
CA ILE A 17 -1.53 -4.47 8.38
C ILE A 17 -1.57 -3.31 7.37
N VAL A 18 -1.94 -3.63 6.15
CA VAL A 18 -2.05 -2.64 5.08
C VAL A 18 -3.49 -2.60 4.59
N ASP A 19 -4.14 -1.46 4.79
CA ASP A 19 -5.42 -1.15 4.17
C ASP A 19 -5.15 -0.33 2.91
N SER A 20 -5.60 -0.81 1.76
CA SER A 20 -5.51 -0.09 0.48
C SER A 20 -6.90 0.22 -0.07
N ARG A 21 -7.03 1.39 -0.70
CA ARG A 21 -8.23 1.80 -1.44
C ARG A 21 -7.78 2.29 -2.81
N LEU A 22 -8.17 1.57 -3.85
CA LEU A 22 -7.81 1.83 -5.23
C LEU A 22 -9.02 2.42 -5.95
N HIS A 23 -8.92 3.66 -6.40
CA HIS A 23 -9.95 4.29 -7.23
C HIS A 23 -9.69 3.92 -8.68
N LEU A 24 -10.52 3.02 -9.18
CA LEU A 24 -10.36 2.39 -10.49
C LEU A 24 -11.30 3.02 -11.52
N LEU A 25 -10.77 3.15 -12.72
CA LEU A 25 -11.52 3.45 -13.91
C LEU A 25 -11.18 2.41 -14.98
N ARG A 26 -12.18 1.69 -15.49
CA ARG A 26 -12.00 0.76 -16.59
C ARG A 26 -11.64 1.53 -17.87
N ASP A 27 -10.66 1.02 -18.60
CA ASP A 27 -10.37 1.54 -19.93
C ASP A 27 -11.52 1.20 -20.88
N ALA A 28 -11.90 2.16 -21.73
CA ALA A 28 -13.02 2.01 -22.67
C ALA A 28 -12.80 0.87 -23.70
N THR A 29 -11.58 0.40 -23.87
CA THR A 29 -11.24 -0.74 -24.76
C THR A 29 -11.46 -2.09 -24.08
N VAL A 30 -11.67 -2.12 -22.76
CA VAL A 30 -11.88 -3.36 -21.98
C VAL A 30 -13.36 -3.66 -21.88
N ALA A 31 -13.77 -4.87 -22.26
CA ALA A 31 -15.16 -5.31 -22.21
C ALA A 31 -15.72 -5.35 -20.76
N ASP A 32 -17.03 -5.16 -20.62
CA ASP A 32 -17.70 -5.03 -19.31
C ASP A 32 -17.62 -6.29 -18.42
N ASN A 33 -17.46 -7.45 -19.04
CA ASN A 33 -17.43 -8.74 -18.36
C ASN A 33 -16.02 -9.25 -18.02
N VAL A 34 -14.98 -8.43 -18.23
CA VAL A 34 -13.61 -8.81 -17.88
C VAL A 34 -13.40 -8.66 -16.38
N ALA A 35 -12.92 -9.73 -15.76
CA ALA A 35 -12.54 -9.75 -14.35
C ALA A 35 -11.34 -8.80 -14.09
N LEU A 36 -11.32 -8.19 -12.91
CA LEU A 36 -10.18 -7.40 -12.46
C LEU A 36 -9.12 -8.32 -11.86
N GLU A 37 -7.92 -8.31 -12.42
CA GLU A 37 -6.77 -9.00 -11.87
C GLU A 37 -5.78 -7.99 -11.30
N LEU A 38 -5.49 -8.10 -9.99
CA LEU A 38 -4.51 -7.31 -9.27
C LEU A 38 -3.31 -8.19 -8.92
N HIS A 39 -2.09 -7.74 -9.19
CA HIS A 39 -0.87 -8.44 -8.79
C HIS A 39 -0.73 -8.42 -7.27
N GLY A 40 -0.28 -9.52 -6.68
CA GLY A 40 -0.03 -9.64 -5.26
C GLY A 40 0.80 -10.87 -4.94
N GLN A 41 1.87 -10.74 -4.17
CA GLN A 41 2.77 -11.83 -3.82
C GLN A 41 3.06 -11.85 -2.32
N GLN A 42 3.02 -13.05 -1.73
CA GLN A 42 3.32 -13.24 -0.30
C GLN A 42 2.42 -12.42 0.64
N LEU A 43 1.18 -12.20 0.23
CA LEU A 43 0.17 -11.45 0.97
C LEU A 43 -0.82 -12.39 1.65
N GLU A 44 -1.16 -12.12 2.90
CA GLU A 44 -2.34 -12.69 3.55
C GLU A 44 -3.52 -11.75 3.34
N LEU A 45 -4.49 -12.12 2.52
CA LEU A 45 -5.70 -11.33 2.30
C LEU A 45 -6.65 -11.51 3.50
N LEU A 46 -6.92 -10.43 4.23
CA LEU A 46 -7.86 -10.41 5.36
C LEU A 46 -9.29 -10.07 4.93
N SER A 47 -9.41 -9.15 3.97
CA SER A 47 -10.69 -8.80 3.37
C SER A 47 -10.51 -8.06 2.05
N VAL A 48 -11.53 -8.16 1.19
CA VAL A 48 -11.67 -7.38 -0.04
C VAL A 48 -13.09 -6.86 -0.15
N ALA A 49 -13.24 -5.62 -0.64
CA ALA A 49 -14.54 -4.98 -0.85
C ALA A 49 -14.53 -4.16 -2.15
N VAL A 50 -15.70 -4.02 -2.77
CA VAL A 50 -15.94 -3.14 -3.91
C VAL A 50 -17.02 -2.15 -3.51
N ASP A 51 -16.74 -0.85 -3.64
CA ASP A 51 -17.63 0.26 -3.25
C ASP A 51 -18.21 0.12 -1.82
N GLY A 52 -17.36 -0.36 -0.89
CA GLY A 52 -17.72 -0.57 0.50
C GLY A 52 -18.46 -1.89 0.78
N CYS A 53 -18.88 -2.63 -0.24
CA CYS A 53 -19.52 -3.95 -0.09
C CYS A 53 -18.45 -5.04 0.00
N LYS A 54 -18.35 -5.71 1.16
CA LYS A 54 -17.40 -6.80 1.37
C LYS A 54 -17.77 -7.98 0.47
N LEU A 55 -16.80 -8.49 -0.27
CA LEU A 55 -16.97 -9.65 -1.15
C LEU A 55 -16.94 -10.96 -0.36
N ILE A 56 -17.73 -11.94 -0.82
CA ILE A 56 -17.72 -13.31 -0.33
C ILE A 56 -16.76 -14.17 -1.18
N ALA A 57 -16.38 -15.33 -0.67
CA ALA A 57 -15.33 -16.18 -1.27
C ALA A 57 -15.63 -16.65 -2.71
N THR A 58 -16.88 -16.60 -3.17
CA THR A 58 -17.27 -16.96 -4.53
C THR A 58 -17.14 -15.81 -5.54
N GLU A 59 -16.90 -14.58 -5.09
CA GLU A 59 -16.81 -13.37 -5.93
C GLU A 59 -15.39 -13.03 -6.32
N TYR A 60 -14.40 -13.67 -5.69
CA TYR A 60 -12.98 -13.47 -6.02
C TYR A 60 -12.19 -14.77 -5.89
N LEU A 61 -11.00 -14.79 -6.48
CA LEU A 61 -10.04 -15.89 -6.38
C LEU A 61 -8.66 -15.34 -6.02
N VAL A 62 -8.09 -15.84 -4.93
CA VAL A 62 -6.70 -15.57 -4.54
C VAL A 62 -5.81 -16.60 -5.21
N ARG A 63 -4.79 -16.14 -5.94
CA ARG A 63 -3.74 -16.96 -6.56
C ARG A 63 -2.40 -16.69 -5.86
N SER A 64 -1.36 -17.40 -6.24
CA SER A 64 0.00 -17.21 -5.71
C SER A 64 0.59 -15.83 -5.98
N ASP A 65 0.17 -15.20 -7.07
CA ASP A 65 0.72 -13.96 -7.62
C ASP A 65 -0.33 -12.89 -7.96
N SER A 66 -1.61 -13.18 -7.73
CA SER A 66 -2.70 -12.26 -8.04
C SER A 66 -3.97 -12.48 -7.23
N LEU A 67 -4.81 -11.46 -7.22
CA LEU A 67 -6.21 -11.47 -6.78
C LEU A 67 -7.08 -11.20 -8.00
N LEU A 68 -7.93 -12.16 -8.35
CA LEU A 68 -8.92 -12.03 -9.41
C LEU A 68 -10.28 -11.70 -8.80
N ILE A 69 -10.88 -10.56 -9.13
CA ILE A 69 -12.25 -10.18 -8.76
C ILE A 69 -13.14 -10.36 -9.97
N HIS A 70 -14.16 -11.22 -9.87
CA HIS A 70 -14.92 -11.70 -11.02
C HIS A 70 -15.73 -10.62 -11.72
N ALA A 71 -16.25 -9.64 -10.97
CA ALA A 71 -17.00 -8.53 -11.55
C ALA A 71 -16.75 -7.25 -10.74
N VAL A 72 -16.45 -6.18 -11.46
CA VAL A 72 -16.33 -4.82 -10.90
C VAL A 72 -17.04 -3.81 -11.81
N PRO A 73 -17.66 -2.75 -11.27
CA PRO A 73 -18.16 -1.64 -12.06
C PRO A 73 -17.06 -0.98 -12.91
N ALA A 74 -17.45 -0.27 -13.97
CA ALA A 74 -16.50 0.48 -14.81
C ALA A 74 -15.74 1.56 -14.04
N GLN A 75 -16.38 2.15 -13.05
CA GLN A 75 -15.77 3.02 -12.07
C GLN A 75 -16.12 2.50 -10.67
N CYS A 76 -15.12 2.24 -9.84
CA CYS A 76 -15.32 1.70 -8.50
C CYS A 76 -14.12 1.98 -7.59
N VAL A 77 -14.32 1.72 -6.30
CA VAL A 77 -13.25 1.70 -5.30
C VAL A 77 -13.08 0.25 -4.82
N VAL A 78 -11.91 -0.33 -5.11
CA VAL A 78 -11.54 -1.64 -4.56
C VAL A 78 -10.73 -1.40 -3.29
N ALA A 79 -11.20 -1.96 -2.17
CA ALA A 79 -10.51 -1.90 -0.89
C ALA A 79 -10.01 -3.30 -0.53
N CYS A 80 -8.71 -3.41 -0.23
CA CYS A 80 -8.10 -4.63 0.27
C CYS A 80 -7.49 -4.37 1.65
N ARG A 81 -7.65 -5.32 2.56
CA ARG A 81 -6.91 -5.38 3.81
C ARG A 81 -6.01 -6.59 3.78
N THR A 82 -4.72 -6.37 3.89
CA THR A 82 -3.68 -7.41 3.84
C THR A 82 -2.84 -7.42 5.10
N ARG A 83 -2.29 -8.58 5.43
CA ARG A 83 -1.23 -8.73 6.43
C ARG A 83 0.04 -9.15 5.73
N ILE A 84 1.14 -8.51 6.08
CA ILE A 84 2.50 -8.85 5.66
C ILE A 84 3.42 -8.94 6.86
N ARG A 85 4.57 -9.61 6.70
CA ARG A 85 5.58 -9.76 7.76
C ARG A 85 6.92 -9.18 7.30
N PRO A 86 7.12 -7.86 7.44
CA PRO A 86 8.34 -7.19 7.00
C PRO A 86 9.61 -7.70 7.66
N GLN A 87 9.53 -8.18 8.90
CA GLN A 87 10.66 -8.75 9.66
C GLN A 87 11.15 -10.08 9.07
N ASP A 88 10.28 -10.84 8.40
CA ASP A 88 10.61 -12.11 7.76
C ASP A 88 11.02 -11.94 6.29
N ASN A 89 10.94 -10.72 5.77
CA ASN A 89 11.24 -10.41 4.38
C ASN A 89 12.75 -10.27 4.15
N THR A 90 13.39 -11.37 3.80
CA THR A 90 14.83 -11.44 3.48
C THR A 90 15.15 -11.14 2.02
N ALA A 91 14.13 -11.06 1.16
CA ALA A 91 14.28 -10.74 -0.25
C ALA A 91 14.56 -9.24 -0.50
N LEU A 92 14.36 -8.40 0.53
CA LEU A 92 14.53 -6.93 0.47
C LEU A 92 13.74 -6.31 -0.68
N SER A 93 12.53 -6.79 -0.92
CA SER A 93 11.61 -6.34 -1.97
C SER A 93 10.22 -6.15 -1.40
N GLY A 94 9.58 -5.01 -1.65
CA GLY A 94 8.39 -4.55 -0.95
C GLY A 94 8.75 -3.89 0.37
N LEU A 95 7.93 -4.04 1.41
CA LEU A 95 8.20 -3.55 2.76
C LEU A 95 9.02 -4.60 3.54
N TYR A 96 10.13 -4.21 4.14
CA TYR A 96 10.96 -5.06 4.98
C TYR A 96 11.46 -4.33 6.23
N LYS A 97 11.89 -5.07 7.23
CA LYS A 97 12.48 -4.53 8.45
C LYS A 97 13.99 -4.82 8.46
N SER A 98 14.80 -3.76 8.47
CA SER A 98 16.26 -3.84 8.62
C SER A 98 16.63 -3.34 10.00
N ARG A 99 17.05 -4.25 10.89
CA ARG A 99 17.30 -3.95 12.31
C ARG A 99 16.07 -3.30 12.97
N LYS A 100 16.13 -2.00 13.28
CA LYS A 100 15.05 -1.20 13.88
C LYS A 100 14.37 -0.25 12.89
N LEU A 101 14.53 -0.48 11.60
CA LEU A 101 14.03 0.39 10.53
C LEU A 101 13.08 -0.40 9.63
N PHE A 102 11.88 0.10 9.41
CA PHE A 102 11.05 -0.31 8.28
C PHE A 102 11.43 0.52 7.06
N CYS A 103 11.61 -0.12 5.93
CA CYS A 103 11.85 0.54 4.66
C CYS A 103 11.28 -0.26 3.48
N THR A 104 11.10 0.41 2.38
CA THR A 104 10.57 -0.20 1.15
C THR A 104 11.63 -0.23 0.05
N GLN A 105 11.55 -1.27 -0.78
CA GLN A 105 12.19 -1.34 -2.09
C GLN A 105 11.15 -1.86 -3.09
N CYS A 106 10.64 -0.98 -3.96
CA CYS A 106 9.54 -1.31 -4.86
C CYS A 106 9.97 -1.49 -6.32
N GLU A 107 11.12 -1.01 -6.71
CA GLU A 107 11.65 -1.21 -8.06
C GLU A 107 12.18 -2.65 -8.23
N ALA A 108 11.82 -3.37 -9.32
CA ALA A 108 10.88 -2.97 -10.37
C ALA A 108 9.42 -3.38 -10.05
N GLU A 109 9.17 -4.45 -9.30
CA GLU A 109 7.86 -5.08 -9.06
C GLU A 109 7.65 -5.43 -7.58
N GLY A 110 8.24 -4.66 -6.66
CA GLY A 110 8.16 -4.91 -5.21
C GLY A 110 6.86 -4.44 -4.57
N PHE A 111 6.13 -3.51 -5.19
CA PHE A 111 4.91 -2.97 -4.61
C PHE A 111 3.82 -4.04 -4.42
N ARG A 112 3.73 -5.04 -5.30
CA ARG A 112 2.82 -6.19 -5.20
C ARG A 112 3.06 -7.08 -3.98
N LYS A 113 4.16 -6.89 -3.24
CA LYS A 113 4.45 -7.55 -1.96
C LYS A 113 3.99 -6.75 -0.74
N ILE A 114 3.39 -5.57 -0.98
CA ILE A 114 2.83 -4.71 0.07
C ILE A 114 1.30 -4.86 0.11
N THR A 115 0.67 -4.74 -1.03
CA THR A 115 -0.77 -4.91 -1.21
C THR A 115 -1.10 -5.31 -2.64
N TYR A 116 -2.33 -5.74 -2.90
CA TYR A 116 -2.81 -6.02 -4.26
C TYR A 116 -2.91 -4.73 -5.08
N TYR A 117 -2.32 -4.74 -6.29
CA TYR A 117 -2.22 -3.56 -7.14
C TYR A 117 -2.09 -3.92 -8.63
N LEU A 118 -2.38 -2.99 -9.53
CA LEU A 118 -1.94 -3.07 -10.94
C LEU A 118 -0.48 -2.63 -11.03
N ASP A 119 0.43 -3.49 -10.57
CA ASP A 119 1.86 -3.16 -10.37
C ASP A 119 2.61 -3.22 -11.71
N ARG A 120 2.39 -2.19 -12.53
CA ARG A 120 2.98 -1.97 -13.85
C ARG A 120 3.41 -0.50 -13.99
N PRO A 121 4.45 -0.21 -14.77
CA PRO A 121 4.99 1.15 -14.92
C PRO A 121 4.06 2.13 -15.66
N ASP A 122 3.11 1.62 -16.44
CA ASP A 122 2.10 2.42 -17.16
C ASP A 122 0.91 2.83 -16.29
N VAL A 123 0.79 2.28 -15.08
CA VAL A 123 -0.28 2.63 -14.13
C VAL A 123 0.19 3.74 -13.21
N MET A 124 -0.28 4.94 -13.50
CA MET A 124 0.08 6.17 -12.81
C MET A 124 -1.02 6.56 -11.83
N SER A 125 -0.68 6.77 -10.56
CA SER A 125 -1.63 7.09 -9.49
C SER A 125 -1.11 8.20 -8.57
N VAL A 126 -2.04 9.01 -8.04
CA VAL A 126 -1.78 9.92 -6.91
C VAL A 126 -1.87 9.12 -5.62
N PHE A 127 -0.90 9.30 -4.72
CA PHE A 127 -0.83 8.55 -3.47
C PHE A 127 -1.15 9.40 -2.25
N THR A 128 -1.98 8.86 -1.36
CA THR A 128 -2.13 9.34 0.03
C THR A 128 -1.77 8.19 0.95
N VAL A 129 -0.82 8.42 1.86
CA VAL A 129 -0.23 7.39 2.70
C VAL A 129 -0.38 7.77 4.16
N THR A 130 -1.05 6.93 4.94
CA THR A 130 -1.15 7.02 6.39
C THR A 130 -0.25 5.96 7.01
N ILE A 131 0.57 6.32 7.98
CA ILE A 131 1.47 5.42 8.69
C ILE A 131 1.22 5.55 10.18
N ASP A 132 0.88 4.44 10.84
CA ASP A 132 0.74 4.33 12.29
C ASP A 132 1.85 3.43 12.83
N ALA A 133 2.58 3.89 13.84
CA ALA A 133 3.63 3.10 14.48
C ALA A 133 3.79 3.48 15.96
N ASN A 134 4.54 2.67 16.71
CA ASN A 134 4.98 3.01 18.07
C ASN A 134 5.93 4.22 18.00
N GLN A 135 5.65 5.25 18.77
CA GLN A 135 6.38 6.54 18.71
C GLN A 135 7.81 6.43 19.26
N GLU A 136 8.02 5.64 20.30
CA GLU A 136 9.34 5.46 20.89
C GLU A 136 10.28 4.68 19.96
N SER A 137 9.78 3.60 19.35
CA SER A 137 10.58 2.73 18.47
C SER A 137 10.78 3.33 17.07
N TYR A 138 9.81 4.11 16.58
CA TYR A 138 9.78 4.67 15.21
C TYR A 138 9.36 6.14 15.25
N PRO A 139 10.21 7.04 15.83
CA PRO A 139 9.87 8.46 15.98
C PRO A 139 9.70 9.23 14.67
N VAL A 140 10.29 8.71 13.59
CA VAL A 140 10.20 9.32 12.26
C VAL A 140 9.45 8.41 11.30
N LEU A 141 8.39 8.94 10.67
CA LEU A 141 7.55 8.25 9.69
C LEU A 141 7.57 9.05 8.38
N LEU A 142 8.16 8.50 7.33
CA LEU A 142 8.33 9.18 6.03
C LEU A 142 7.65 8.41 4.90
N SER A 143 7.13 9.15 3.94
CA SER A 143 6.69 8.63 2.64
C SER A 143 6.91 9.67 1.54
N ASN A 144 6.51 9.35 0.29
CA ASN A 144 6.58 10.27 -0.83
C ASN A 144 5.65 11.48 -0.62
N GLY A 145 6.04 12.61 -1.22
CA GLY A 145 5.23 13.81 -1.28
C GLY A 145 5.40 14.72 -0.06
N ASN A 146 4.32 15.38 0.35
CA ASN A 146 4.32 16.37 1.43
C ASN A 146 3.64 15.82 2.67
N LEU A 147 4.22 16.12 3.83
CA LEU A 147 3.62 15.81 5.12
C LEU A 147 2.36 16.69 5.29
N HIS A 148 1.23 16.03 5.48
CA HIS A 148 -0.08 16.68 5.63
C HIS A 148 -0.53 16.75 7.10
N GLU A 149 -0.29 15.68 7.85
CA GLU A 149 -0.73 15.58 9.26
C GLU A 149 0.26 14.75 10.06
N VAL A 150 0.49 15.17 11.32
CA VAL A 150 1.09 14.34 12.37
C VAL A 150 0.20 14.44 13.59
N ARG A 151 -0.10 13.32 14.23
CA ARG A 151 -0.84 13.30 15.49
C ARG A 151 -0.47 12.13 16.37
N GLU A 152 -0.60 12.31 17.66
CA GLU A 152 -0.51 11.23 18.64
C GLU A 152 -1.77 10.35 18.58
N LEU A 153 -1.57 9.07 18.82
CA LEU A 153 -2.61 8.07 18.97
C LEU A 153 -2.57 7.53 20.41
N ALA A 154 -3.55 6.70 20.76
CA ALA A 154 -3.52 5.97 22.01
C ALA A 154 -2.34 5.01 22.10
N ASP A 155 -2.02 4.55 23.30
CA ASP A 155 -1.05 3.49 23.59
C ASP A 155 0.39 3.78 23.10
N GLY A 156 0.82 5.05 23.15
CA GLY A 156 2.17 5.47 22.77
C GLY A 156 2.48 5.31 21.28
N ARG A 157 1.45 5.33 20.46
CA ARG A 157 1.56 5.34 19.00
C ARG A 157 1.38 6.72 18.43
N HIS A 158 1.82 6.92 17.20
CA HIS A 158 1.59 8.15 16.46
C HIS A 158 1.27 7.86 14.99
N ARG A 159 0.74 8.86 14.31
CA ARG A 159 0.35 8.82 12.90
C ARG A 159 1.03 9.93 12.13
N ALA A 160 1.49 9.61 10.92
CA ALA A 160 1.82 10.58 9.90
C ALA A 160 0.98 10.32 8.64
N VAL A 161 0.48 11.42 8.02
CA VAL A 161 -0.23 11.36 6.74
C VAL A 161 0.56 12.14 5.71
N TRP A 162 0.88 11.48 4.60
CA TRP A 162 1.62 12.02 3.47
C TRP A 162 0.73 12.09 2.24
N HIS A 163 0.83 13.15 1.47
CA HIS A 163 0.13 13.30 0.21
C HIS A 163 1.11 13.63 -0.90
N ASP A 164 1.15 12.78 -1.93
CA ASP A 164 1.93 13.01 -3.13
C ASP A 164 0.97 13.31 -4.29
N PRO A 165 0.88 14.59 -4.71
CA PRO A 165 -0.12 15.03 -5.68
C PRO A 165 0.25 14.68 -7.14
N PHE A 166 1.45 14.19 -7.38
CA PHE A 166 1.93 13.89 -8.73
C PHE A 166 1.70 12.42 -9.06
N PRO A 167 0.96 12.10 -10.14
CA PRO A 167 0.80 10.72 -10.57
C PRO A 167 2.15 10.04 -10.82
N LYS A 168 2.36 8.89 -10.19
CA LYS A 168 3.58 8.08 -10.34
C LYS A 168 3.26 6.60 -10.40
N PRO A 169 4.13 5.79 -11.04
CA PRO A 169 4.03 4.33 -10.98
C PRO A 169 4.40 3.83 -9.59
N ALA A 170 3.86 2.65 -9.22
CA ALA A 170 4.03 2.09 -7.88
C ALA A 170 5.48 1.71 -7.54
N TYR A 171 6.35 1.49 -8.51
CA TYR A 171 7.76 1.18 -8.24
C TYR A 171 8.54 2.36 -7.60
N LEU A 172 8.01 3.60 -7.69
CA LEU A 172 8.56 4.79 -7.02
C LEU A 172 8.03 4.99 -5.60
N PHE A 173 7.13 4.12 -5.14
CA PHE A 173 6.60 4.20 -3.77
C PHE A 173 7.71 4.00 -2.75
N ALA A 174 7.76 4.88 -1.75
CA ALA A 174 8.69 4.81 -0.65
C ALA A 174 7.99 5.02 0.70
N LEU A 175 8.39 4.22 1.68
CA LEU A 175 8.04 4.35 3.09
C LEU A 175 9.26 4.04 3.93
N VAL A 176 9.52 4.89 4.93
CA VAL A 176 10.57 4.65 5.94
C VAL A 176 10.00 4.98 7.31
N ALA A 177 10.20 4.08 8.29
CA ALA A 177 9.83 4.33 9.68
C ALA A 177 10.96 3.86 10.61
N GLY A 178 11.46 4.75 11.47
CA GLY A 178 12.57 4.43 12.37
C GLY A 178 13.09 5.63 13.16
N ASP A 179 14.15 5.39 13.90
CA ASP A 179 14.96 6.42 14.57
C ASP A 179 16.02 6.91 13.57
N LEU A 180 15.73 8.05 12.92
CA LEU A 180 16.54 8.62 11.84
C LEU A 180 17.18 9.92 12.26
N SER A 181 18.46 10.08 11.97
CA SER A 181 19.14 11.37 12.02
C SER A 181 18.92 12.13 10.72
N HIS A 182 18.85 13.45 10.79
CA HIS A 182 18.78 14.31 9.61
C HIS A 182 19.95 15.28 9.56
N THR A 183 20.36 15.63 8.34
CA THR A 183 21.29 16.72 8.08
C THR A 183 20.54 17.79 7.30
N GLN A 184 20.61 19.03 7.76
CA GLN A 184 20.04 20.16 7.07
C GLN A 184 21.14 20.86 6.25
N ASP A 185 20.86 21.11 4.99
CA ASP A 185 21.72 21.86 4.09
C ASP A 185 20.92 22.90 3.32
N SER A 186 21.59 23.89 2.74
CA SER A 186 20.98 24.93 1.91
C SER A 186 21.88 25.25 0.73
N PHE A 187 21.30 25.48 -0.42
CA PHE A 187 21.99 25.85 -1.66
C PHE A 187 21.29 27.01 -2.35
#